data_b29872d9b2c8d99be480c4dec46d2f8c
#
_entry.id   b29872d9b2c8d99be480c4dec46d2f8c
#
_cell.length_a   1.000
_cell.length_b   1.000
_cell.length_c   1.000
_cell.angle_alpha   90.00
_cell.angle_beta   90.00
_cell.angle_gamma   90.00
#
_symmetry.space_group_name_H-M   'P 1'
#
loop_
_entity.id
_entity.type
_entity.pdbx_description
1 polymer ?
#
loop_
_entity_poly.entity_id
_entity_poly.type
_entity_poly.pdbx_seq_one_letter_code
_entity_poly.pdbx_strand_id
1 'polypeptide(L)'
;MPRSLAVFEDFDPVGTQSYANAVTRFREKNIVLPRFSELRDPTTLDPELLDALNHVEINDAHALNLFRVHWFNRPGQHSPAAMPDHIELPSELTGTDARIVVALGNRFPMIGAHKVLAAYSCLVARLVTGRFDPTCQRAVWPSTGNYARGGIAISKIMGCRGVAVLPEGMSRERFEWLDRWIEHPNDIIRTPGTEANVKEIYDECSRLESDDSNIILNQFSEFSNHLGHYTITGAALESVFHHATADRPARLAAFVSASGSAGTLGAGDYLKDTFGARIVAVEAL
;
A
#
# COMPACT_ATOMS: atom_id res chain seq x y z
N MET A 1 14.89 18.44 10.63
CA MET A 1 14.33 17.74 9.45
C MET A 1 14.97 16.37 9.39
N PRO A 2 14.22 15.28 9.29
CA PRO A 2 14.81 13.95 9.17
C PRO A 2 15.70 13.87 7.93
N ARG A 3 16.87 13.24 8.05
CA ARG A 3 17.85 13.09 6.95
C ARG A 3 17.30 12.30 5.73
N SER A 4 16.20 11.57 5.90
CA SER A 4 15.57 10.74 4.84
C SER A 4 14.83 11.54 3.76
N LEU A 5 14.58 12.82 3.96
CA LEU A 5 13.88 13.67 2.98
C LEU A 5 14.79 14.25 1.88
N ALA A 6 16.11 14.00 1.94
CA ALA A 6 17.07 14.55 0.97
C ALA A 6 17.20 13.72 -0.34
N VAL A 7 16.44 12.61 -0.50
CA VAL A 7 16.52 11.72 -1.67
C VAL A 7 15.31 11.90 -2.60
N PHE A 8 14.77 13.12 -2.71
CA PHE A 8 13.55 13.41 -3.46
C PHE A 8 13.74 13.78 -4.93
N GLU A 9 14.91 13.58 -5.51
CA GLU A 9 15.12 13.82 -6.96
C GLU A 9 14.15 12.97 -7.82
N ASP A 10 13.70 11.81 -7.32
CA ASP A 10 12.74 10.95 -8.02
C ASP A 10 11.29 11.47 -8.02
N PHE A 11 10.98 12.53 -7.27
CA PHE A 11 9.64 13.11 -7.20
C PHE A 11 9.50 14.44 -7.94
N ASP A 12 10.54 14.90 -8.62
CA ASP A 12 10.44 16.08 -9.46
C ASP A 12 9.49 15.80 -10.64
N PRO A 13 8.57 16.72 -10.95
CA PRO A 13 7.69 16.58 -12.11
C PRO A 13 8.51 16.56 -13.40
N VAL A 14 8.34 15.50 -14.19
CA VAL A 14 9.08 15.30 -15.46
C VAL A 14 8.18 15.32 -16.68
N GLY A 15 6.92 14.95 -16.55
CA GLY A 15 5.96 14.79 -17.65
C GLY A 15 4.77 15.74 -17.53
N THR A 16 4.89 16.96 -18.05
CA THR A 16 3.80 17.95 -17.95
C THR A 16 2.53 17.51 -18.68
N GLN A 17 2.67 16.87 -19.86
CA GLN A 17 1.52 16.37 -20.63
C GLN A 17 0.85 15.17 -19.93
N SER A 18 1.62 14.18 -19.50
CA SER A 18 1.08 13.02 -18.76
C SER A 18 0.38 13.44 -17.47
N TYR A 19 0.93 14.42 -16.75
CA TYR A 19 0.28 15.01 -15.59
C TYR A 19 -1.04 15.69 -15.95
N ALA A 20 -1.07 16.51 -17.03
CA ALA A 20 -2.28 17.16 -17.50
C ALA A 20 -3.36 16.15 -17.92
N ASN A 21 -2.97 15.07 -18.59
CA ASN A 21 -3.84 13.97 -18.98
C ASN A 21 -4.43 13.27 -17.74
N ALA A 22 -3.61 13.01 -16.72
CA ALA A 22 -4.06 12.42 -15.46
C ALA A 22 -5.08 13.32 -14.75
N VAL A 23 -4.80 14.63 -14.64
CA VAL A 23 -5.72 15.61 -14.03
C VAL A 23 -7.06 15.66 -14.77
N THR A 24 -7.02 15.71 -16.10
CA THR A 24 -8.23 15.73 -16.94
C THR A 24 -9.06 14.47 -16.70
N ARG A 25 -8.43 13.28 -16.79
CA ARG A 25 -9.10 12.00 -16.58
C ARG A 25 -9.73 11.86 -15.20
N PHE A 26 -9.04 12.32 -14.15
CA PHE A 26 -9.57 12.24 -12.79
C PHE A 26 -10.74 13.19 -12.56
N ARG A 27 -10.71 14.38 -13.16
CA ARG A 27 -11.87 15.29 -13.16
C ARG A 27 -13.07 14.69 -13.87
N GLU A 28 -12.89 14.13 -15.06
CA GLU A 28 -13.97 13.46 -15.83
C GLU A 28 -14.60 12.29 -15.09
N LYS A 29 -13.79 11.56 -14.31
CA LYS A 29 -14.23 10.39 -13.51
C LYS A 29 -14.64 10.76 -12.07
N ASN A 30 -14.56 12.03 -11.70
CA ASN A 30 -14.80 12.51 -10.34
C ASN A 30 -13.97 11.77 -9.29
N ILE A 31 -12.69 11.54 -9.59
CA ILE A 31 -11.74 10.87 -8.69
C ILE A 31 -10.89 11.91 -7.99
N VAL A 32 -10.89 11.90 -6.66
CA VAL A 32 -10.00 12.70 -5.82
C VAL A 32 -9.02 11.75 -5.14
N LEU A 33 -7.73 12.12 -5.19
CA LEU A 33 -6.67 11.34 -4.57
C LEU A 33 -6.41 11.85 -3.15
N PRO A 34 -6.48 10.99 -2.12
CA PRO A 34 -6.10 11.39 -0.77
C PRO A 34 -4.61 11.72 -0.70
N ARG A 35 -4.30 12.77 0.06
CA ARG A 35 -2.91 13.08 0.41
C ARG A 35 -2.38 12.10 1.45
N PHE A 36 -1.09 11.89 1.51
CA PHE A 36 -0.47 11.05 2.54
C PHE A 36 -0.75 11.58 3.96
N SER A 37 -0.90 12.91 4.13
CA SER A 37 -1.31 13.52 5.40
C SER A 37 -2.71 13.09 5.83
N GLU A 38 -3.65 12.95 4.90
CA GLU A 38 -5.03 12.51 5.16
C GLU A 38 -5.10 11.01 5.47
N LEU A 39 -4.27 10.21 4.81
CA LEU A 39 -4.15 8.77 5.12
C LEU A 39 -3.39 8.51 6.43
N ARG A 40 -2.47 9.40 6.80
CA ARG A 40 -1.75 9.37 8.06
C ARG A 40 -2.67 9.64 9.24
N ASP A 41 -3.53 10.65 9.09
CA ASP A 41 -4.50 11.06 10.11
C ASP A 41 -5.87 11.27 9.47
N PRO A 42 -6.68 10.21 9.35
CA PRO A 42 -8.00 10.30 8.73
C PRO A 42 -9.02 11.09 9.55
N THR A 43 -8.70 11.54 10.76
CA THR A 43 -9.55 12.45 11.54
C THR A 43 -9.58 13.86 10.93
N THR A 44 -8.62 14.16 10.04
CA THR A 44 -8.53 15.45 9.32
C THR A 44 -9.36 15.50 8.04
N LEU A 45 -10.03 14.39 7.69
CA LEU A 45 -10.91 14.33 6.52
C LEU A 45 -12.12 15.24 6.70
N ASP A 46 -12.58 15.81 5.59
CA ASP A 46 -13.77 16.64 5.56
C ASP A 46 -15.00 15.87 6.07
N PRO A 47 -15.86 16.47 6.93
CA PRO A 47 -17.06 15.83 7.43
C PRO A 47 -18.01 15.32 6.33
N GLU A 48 -18.15 16.04 5.20
CA GLU A 48 -18.98 15.61 4.08
C GLU A 48 -18.40 14.35 3.43
N LEU A 49 -17.06 14.25 3.34
CA LEU A 49 -16.39 13.06 2.84
C LEU A 49 -16.57 11.87 3.80
N LEU A 50 -16.47 12.10 5.12
CA LEU A 50 -16.71 11.07 6.12
C LEU A 50 -18.16 10.55 6.08
N ASP A 51 -19.13 11.44 5.86
CA ASP A 51 -20.52 11.03 5.66
C ASP A 51 -20.70 10.23 4.37
N ALA A 52 -20.11 10.67 3.27
CA ALA A 52 -20.15 9.96 1.99
C ALA A 52 -19.53 8.55 2.07
N LEU A 53 -18.46 8.38 2.85
CA LEU A 53 -17.85 7.07 3.11
C LEU A 53 -18.84 6.09 3.75
N ASN A 54 -19.74 6.52 4.62
CA ASN A 54 -20.70 5.65 5.28
C ASN A 54 -21.66 4.95 4.30
N HIS A 55 -21.80 5.45 3.08
CA HIS A 55 -22.68 4.92 2.04
C HIS A 55 -21.95 4.05 1.00
N VAL A 56 -20.66 3.78 1.20
CA VAL A 56 -19.84 2.98 0.28
C VAL A 56 -19.31 1.74 0.98
N GLU A 57 -19.55 0.58 0.39
CA GLU A 57 -19.01 -0.68 0.90
C GLU A 57 -17.49 -0.71 0.81
N ILE A 58 -16.85 -1.19 1.88
CA ILE A 58 -15.38 -1.13 2.07
C ILE A 58 -14.58 -1.90 1.00
N ASN A 59 -15.21 -2.88 0.34
CA ASN A 59 -14.56 -3.71 -0.67
C ASN A 59 -15.00 -3.40 -2.11
N ASP A 60 -15.80 -2.35 -2.30
CA ASP A 60 -16.24 -1.96 -3.64
C ASP A 60 -15.14 -1.22 -4.41
N ALA A 61 -15.18 -1.33 -5.73
CA ALA A 61 -14.33 -0.55 -6.63
C ALA A 61 -14.85 0.88 -6.76
N HIS A 62 -14.83 1.63 -5.66
CA HIS A 62 -15.33 2.99 -5.57
C HIS A 62 -14.23 3.98 -5.21
N ALA A 63 -14.22 5.18 -5.83
CA ALA A 63 -13.16 6.18 -5.65
C ALA A 63 -12.97 6.60 -4.18
N LEU A 64 -14.05 6.68 -3.39
CA LEU A 64 -13.97 7.00 -1.98
C LEU A 64 -13.18 5.96 -1.16
N ASN A 65 -13.07 4.71 -1.60
CA ASN A 65 -12.26 3.69 -0.92
C ASN A 65 -10.76 4.00 -0.95
N LEU A 66 -10.29 4.93 -1.78
CA LEU A 66 -8.93 5.45 -1.69
C LEU A 66 -8.66 6.11 -0.33
N PHE A 67 -9.66 6.79 0.25
CA PHE A 67 -9.59 7.43 1.56
C PHE A 67 -9.61 6.44 2.73
N ARG A 68 -9.77 5.14 2.47
CA ARG A 68 -9.64 4.05 3.45
C ARG A 68 -8.32 3.30 3.34
N VAL A 69 -7.39 3.74 2.48
CA VAL A 69 -6.07 3.11 2.33
C VAL A 69 -5.15 3.53 3.48
N HIS A 70 -5.58 3.23 4.72
CA HIS A 70 -4.90 3.57 5.96
C HIS A 70 -5.13 2.50 7.04
N TRP A 71 -4.46 2.63 8.19
CA TRP A 71 -4.51 1.66 9.29
C TRP A 71 -5.75 1.78 10.20
N PHE A 72 -6.50 2.89 10.12
CA PHE A 72 -7.62 3.21 11.01
C PHE A 72 -8.95 2.59 10.55
N ASN A 73 -8.93 1.35 10.09
CA ASN A 73 -10.13 0.61 9.70
C ASN A 73 -10.46 -0.47 10.74
N ARG A 74 -11.76 -0.72 10.95
CA ARG A 74 -12.26 -1.80 11.80
C ARG A 74 -13.40 -2.57 11.12
N PRO A 75 -13.55 -3.87 11.41
CA PRO A 75 -14.68 -4.65 10.90
C PRO A 75 -16.02 -4.03 11.30
N GLY A 76 -16.94 -3.93 10.33
CA GLY A 76 -18.28 -3.37 10.56
C GLY A 76 -18.34 -1.85 10.74
N GLN A 77 -17.24 -1.13 10.51
CA GLN A 77 -17.21 0.34 10.51
C GLN A 77 -16.88 0.85 9.11
N HIS A 78 -17.64 1.82 8.65
CA HIS A 78 -17.43 2.48 7.35
C HIS A 78 -16.60 3.76 7.49
N SER A 79 -16.66 4.42 8.64
CA SER A 79 -15.82 5.57 9.00
C SER A 79 -14.51 5.13 9.63
N PRO A 80 -13.45 5.95 9.57
CA PRO A 80 -12.20 5.68 10.26
C PRO A 80 -12.40 5.48 11.76
N ALA A 81 -11.73 4.49 12.33
CA ALA A 81 -11.67 4.28 13.76
C ALA A 81 -10.73 5.31 14.42
N ALA A 82 -10.94 5.59 15.70
CA ALA A 82 -10.07 6.49 16.47
C ALA A 82 -8.64 5.95 16.64
N MET A 83 -8.44 4.63 16.47
CA MET A 83 -7.15 3.94 16.69
C MET A 83 -7.02 2.79 15.70
N PRO A 84 -5.80 2.54 15.14
CA PRO A 84 -5.52 1.35 14.37
C PRO A 84 -5.84 0.07 15.15
N ASP A 85 -6.46 -0.90 14.47
CA ASP A 85 -6.79 -2.17 15.10
C ASP A 85 -5.52 -2.97 15.38
N HIS A 86 -5.38 -3.46 16.61
CA HIS A 86 -4.20 -4.15 17.09
C HIS A 86 -4.55 -5.13 18.21
N ILE A 87 -3.64 -6.05 18.48
CA ILE A 87 -3.70 -6.97 19.61
C ILE A 87 -2.40 -6.88 20.41
N GLU A 88 -2.48 -7.08 21.71
CA GLU A 88 -1.33 -7.34 22.57
C GLU A 88 -1.24 -8.84 22.83
N LEU A 89 -0.06 -9.42 22.58
CA LEU A 89 0.14 -10.84 22.82
C LEU A 89 0.38 -11.08 24.32
N PRO A 90 -0.32 -12.05 24.93
CA PRO A 90 -0.16 -12.33 26.36
C PRO A 90 1.22 -12.93 26.66
N SER A 91 1.76 -12.64 27.84
CA SER A 91 3.09 -13.11 28.28
C SER A 91 3.20 -14.64 28.35
N GLU A 92 2.07 -15.31 28.63
CA GLU A 92 1.98 -16.76 28.62
C GLU A 92 2.27 -17.38 27.25
N LEU A 93 1.91 -16.66 26.16
CA LEU A 93 2.18 -17.08 24.80
C LEU A 93 3.61 -16.71 24.36
N THR A 94 4.08 -15.54 24.77
CA THR A 94 5.36 -14.98 24.29
C THR A 94 6.56 -15.41 25.12
N GLY A 95 6.32 -15.87 26.36
CA GLY A 95 7.38 -16.25 27.31
C GLY A 95 8.25 -15.08 27.76
N THR A 96 7.77 -13.84 27.63
CA THR A 96 8.51 -12.64 28.02
C THR A 96 7.58 -11.62 28.68
N ASP A 97 8.13 -10.81 29.60
CA ASP A 97 7.41 -9.68 30.23
C ASP A 97 7.35 -8.45 29.31
N ALA A 98 8.04 -8.46 28.18
CA ALA A 98 7.96 -7.39 27.21
C ALA A 98 6.57 -7.40 26.53
N ARG A 99 5.95 -6.21 26.41
CA ARG A 99 4.70 -6.06 25.68
C ARG A 99 4.97 -6.21 24.18
N ILE A 100 4.30 -7.16 23.55
CA ILE A 100 4.37 -7.39 22.10
C ILE A 100 3.01 -7.01 21.50
N VAL A 101 3.01 -5.91 20.76
CA VAL A 101 1.81 -5.36 20.11
C VAL A 101 1.86 -5.63 18.62
N VAL A 102 0.78 -6.18 18.06
CA VAL A 102 0.65 -6.53 16.64
C VAL A 102 -0.43 -5.68 16.01
N ALA A 103 -0.05 -4.80 15.09
CA ALA A 103 -1.00 -4.06 14.27
C ALA A 103 -1.61 -4.96 13.18
N LEU A 104 -2.93 -4.89 12.98
CA LEU A 104 -3.67 -5.82 12.14
C LEU A 104 -3.81 -5.31 10.71
N GLY A 105 -2.87 -5.68 9.85
CA GLY A 105 -2.84 -5.29 8.43
C GLY A 105 -3.97 -5.88 7.56
N ASN A 106 -4.75 -6.81 8.09
CA ASN A 106 -5.93 -7.37 7.42
C ASN A 106 -7.18 -6.47 7.49
N ARG A 107 -7.08 -5.29 8.07
CA ARG A 107 -8.15 -4.29 8.12
C ARG A 107 -8.19 -3.37 6.90
N PHE A 108 -7.21 -3.45 6.03
CA PHE A 108 -7.21 -2.67 4.79
C PHE A 108 -8.32 -3.11 3.83
N PRO A 109 -8.91 -2.15 3.07
CA PRO A 109 -10.03 -2.42 2.17
C PRO A 109 -9.64 -3.28 0.96
N MET A 110 -10.63 -3.79 0.27
CA MET A 110 -10.57 -4.46 -1.04
C MET A 110 -9.85 -5.81 -1.03
N ILE A 111 -8.66 -5.90 -0.48
CA ILE A 111 -7.83 -7.12 -0.50
C ILE A 111 -7.54 -7.71 0.89
N GLY A 112 -7.95 -7.04 1.96
CA GLY A 112 -7.65 -7.45 3.33
C GLY A 112 -6.16 -7.52 3.63
N ALA A 113 -5.36 -6.60 3.06
CA ALA A 113 -3.92 -6.55 3.28
C ALA A 113 -3.35 -5.14 3.04
N HIS A 114 -2.36 -4.75 3.85
CA HIS A 114 -1.69 -3.44 3.74
C HIS A 114 -0.99 -3.20 2.39
N LYS A 115 -0.85 -4.22 1.55
CA LYS A 115 -0.27 -4.08 0.21
C LYS A 115 -1.05 -3.13 -0.72
N VAL A 116 -2.31 -2.82 -0.41
CA VAL A 116 -3.05 -1.79 -1.12
C VAL A 116 -2.45 -0.39 -0.87
N LEU A 117 -1.89 -0.12 0.31
CA LEU A 117 -1.16 1.11 0.61
C LEU A 117 0.14 1.20 -0.21
N ALA A 118 0.91 0.11 -0.27
CA ALA A 118 2.10 0.03 -1.12
C ALA A 118 1.76 0.35 -2.59
N ALA A 119 0.70 -0.27 -3.13
CA ALA A 119 0.25 -0.03 -4.50
C ALA A 119 -0.22 1.42 -4.72
N TYR A 120 -1.00 1.98 -3.80
CA TYR A 120 -1.42 3.37 -3.85
C TYR A 120 -0.21 4.31 -3.90
N SER A 121 0.74 4.11 -2.98
CA SER A 121 1.94 4.96 -2.88
C SER A 121 2.77 4.92 -4.16
N CYS A 122 2.93 3.75 -4.78
CA CYS A 122 3.68 3.62 -6.03
C CYS A 122 2.97 4.32 -7.19
N LEU A 123 1.67 4.08 -7.39
CA LEU A 123 0.95 4.64 -8.53
C LEU A 123 0.73 6.15 -8.40
N VAL A 124 0.37 6.65 -7.21
CA VAL A 124 0.15 8.09 -7.01
C VAL A 124 1.43 8.88 -7.26
N ALA A 125 2.59 8.39 -6.83
CA ALA A 125 3.86 9.05 -7.07
C ALA A 125 4.16 9.19 -8.59
N ARG A 126 3.92 8.14 -9.36
CA ARG A 126 4.09 8.17 -10.82
C ARG A 126 3.11 9.13 -11.50
N LEU A 127 1.87 9.18 -11.04
CA LEU A 127 0.85 10.09 -11.57
C LEU A 127 1.17 11.56 -11.31
N VAL A 128 1.49 11.91 -10.05
CA VAL A 128 1.72 13.32 -9.68
C VAL A 128 3.04 13.88 -10.23
N THR A 129 3.97 13.02 -10.58
CA THR A 129 5.23 13.41 -11.24
C THR A 129 5.16 13.36 -12.77
N GLY A 130 4.03 12.92 -13.33
CA GLY A 130 3.87 12.77 -14.79
C GLY A 130 4.68 11.63 -15.39
N ARG A 131 5.11 10.66 -14.57
CA ARG A 131 5.85 9.45 -15.00
C ARG A 131 4.92 8.29 -15.36
N PHE A 132 3.62 8.52 -15.34
CA PHE A 132 2.59 7.59 -15.78
C PHE A 132 1.44 8.37 -16.40
N ASP A 133 1.10 8.02 -17.64
CA ASP A 133 -0.06 8.57 -18.35
C ASP A 133 -1.22 7.55 -18.33
N PRO A 134 -2.27 7.79 -17.53
CA PRO A 134 -3.38 6.85 -17.40
C PRO A 134 -4.24 6.73 -18.67
N THR A 135 -4.02 7.56 -19.68
CA THR A 135 -4.79 7.54 -20.92
C THR A 135 -4.25 6.56 -21.96
N CYS A 136 -2.95 6.23 -21.90
CA CYS A 136 -2.30 5.37 -22.88
C CYS A 136 -1.39 4.29 -22.27
N GLN A 137 -1.01 4.41 -21.00
CA GLN A 137 -0.11 3.45 -20.34
C GLN A 137 -0.86 2.48 -19.42
N ARG A 138 -0.23 1.34 -19.17
CA ARG A 138 -0.70 0.28 -18.28
C ARG A 138 0.21 0.18 -17.05
N ALA A 139 -0.39 0.14 -15.87
CA ALA A 139 0.30 -0.08 -14.61
C ALA A 139 0.54 -1.59 -14.42
N VAL A 140 1.77 -2.05 -14.54
CA VAL A 140 2.16 -3.46 -14.42
C VAL A 140 2.59 -3.77 -13.00
N TRP A 141 1.97 -4.76 -12.38
CA TRP A 141 2.11 -5.13 -10.97
C TRP A 141 2.73 -6.52 -10.81
N PRO A 142 4.08 -6.64 -10.79
CA PRO A 142 4.75 -7.90 -10.55
C PRO A 142 4.64 -8.31 -9.07
N SER A 143 4.15 -9.53 -8.81
CA SER A 143 4.04 -10.02 -7.44
C SER A 143 3.71 -11.50 -7.37
N THR A 144 4.04 -12.11 -6.25
CA THR A 144 3.56 -13.45 -5.90
C THR A 144 2.19 -13.44 -5.18
N GLY A 145 1.47 -12.29 -5.11
CA GLY A 145 0.16 -12.30 -4.48
C GLY A 145 -0.46 -10.93 -4.15
N ASN A 146 -0.43 -10.53 -2.90
CA ASN A 146 -1.20 -9.39 -2.39
C ASN A 146 -0.84 -8.04 -3.03
N TYR A 147 0.41 -7.84 -3.46
CA TYR A 147 0.78 -6.58 -4.11
C TYR A 147 0.15 -6.45 -5.51
N ALA A 148 0.11 -7.53 -6.31
CA ALA A 148 -0.58 -7.51 -7.60
C ALA A 148 -2.09 -7.26 -7.41
N ARG A 149 -2.74 -7.93 -6.44
CA ARG A 149 -4.14 -7.65 -6.11
C ARG A 149 -4.35 -6.20 -5.70
N GLY A 150 -3.50 -5.66 -4.82
CA GLY A 150 -3.53 -4.25 -4.43
C GLY A 150 -3.38 -3.31 -5.62
N GLY A 151 -2.44 -3.61 -6.51
CA GLY A 151 -2.20 -2.84 -7.73
C GLY A 151 -3.40 -2.84 -8.68
N ILE A 152 -4.02 -3.98 -8.90
CA ILE A 152 -5.25 -4.09 -9.71
C ILE A 152 -6.41 -3.31 -9.08
N ALA A 153 -6.60 -3.43 -7.75
CA ALA A 153 -7.65 -2.70 -7.05
C ALA A 153 -7.45 -1.17 -7.20
N ILE A 154 -6.26 -0.68 -6.91
CA ILE A 154 -5.93 0.74 -7.01
C ILE A 154 -6.02 1.23 -8.46
N SER A 155 -5.50 0.47 -9.44
CA SER A 155 -5.62 0.83 -10.86
C SER A 155 -7.08 0.97 -11.29
N LYS A 156 -7.92 0.00 -10.95
CA LYS A 156 -9.36 0.03 -11.28
C LYS A 156 -10.06 1.25 -10.69
N ILE A 157 -9.87 1.49 -9.40
CA ILE A 157 -10.50 2.63 -8.70
C ILE A 157 -10.04 3.97 -9.27
N MET A 158 -8.74 4.08 -9.60
CA MET A 158 -8.17 5.29 -10.20
C MET A 158 -8.46 5.41 -11.71
N GLY A 159 -9.21 4.47 -12.29
CA GLY A 159 -9.55 4.48 -13.71
C GLY A 159 -8.33 4.26 -14.63
N CYS A 160 -7.29 3.61 -14.12
CA CYS A 160 -6.10 3.22 -14.85
C CYS A 160 -6.20 1.76 -15.28
N ARG A 161 -5.57 1.39 -16.39
CA ARG A 161 -5.46 -0.01 -16.78
C ARG A 161 -4.36 -0.69 -15.98
N GLY A 162 -4.70 -1.72 -15.20
CA GLY A 162 -3.76 -2.52 -14.42
C GLY A 162 -3.49 -3.87 -15.06
N VAL A 163 -2.24 -4.32 -15.02
CA VAL A 163 -1.79 -5.64 -15.48
C VAL A 163 -1.15 -6.37 -14.30
N ALA A 164 -1.61 -7.56 -13.98
CA ALA A 164 -1.02 -8.41 -12.94
C ALA A 164 -0.05 -9.41 -13.57
N VAL A 165 1.17 -9.49 -13.04
CA VAL A 165 2.17 -10.51 -13.43
C VAL A 165 2.45 -11.37 -12.22
N LEU A 166 2.07 -12.65 -12.28
CA LEU A 166 2.18 -13.57 -11.13
C LEU A 166 2.34 -15.04 -11.57
N PRO A 167 2.95 -15.89 -10.73
CA PRO A 167 3.14 -17.30 -11.06
C PRO A 167 1.80 -18.05 -11.21
N GLU A 168 1.75 -18.98 -12.14
CA GLU A 168 0.55 -19.80 -12.39
C GLU A 168 0.18 -20.72 -11.21
N GLY A 169 1.16 -21.10 -10.39
CA GLY A 169 0.99 -21.93 -9.19
C GLY A 169 0.43 -21.20 -7.98
N MET A 170 0.02 -19.94 -8.10
CA MET A 170 -0.65 -19.22 -7.03
C MET A 170 -2.02 -19.81 -6.70
N SER A 171 -2.53 -19.54 -5.49
CA SER A 171 -3.82 -20.11 -5.05
C SER A 171 -4.97 -19.72 -5.99
N ARG A 172 -5.90 -20.65 -6.19
CA ARG A 172 -7.12 -20.46 -6.98
C ARG A 172 -7.92 -19.24 -6.53
N GLU A 173 -8.05 -19.01 -5.22
CA GLU A 173 -8.75 -17.87 -4.63
C GLU A 173 -8.19 -16.52 -5.13
N ARG A 174 -6.86 -16.41 -5.28
CA ARG A 174 -6.22 -15.18 -5.78
C ARG A 174 -6.58 -14.91 -7.24
N PHE A 175 -6.60 -15.95 -8.08
CA PHE A 175 -7.03 -15.80 -9.47
C PHE A 175 -8.52 -15.47 -9.59
N GLU A 176 -9.39 -16.14 -8.83
CA GLU A 176 -10.83 -15.84 -8.78
C GLU A 176 -11.10 -14.39 -8.32
N TRP A 177 -10.27 -13.87 -7.44
CA TRP A 177 -10.35 -12.46 -7.05
C TRP A 177 -9.91 -11.55 -8.20
N LEU A 178 -8.79 -11.83 -8.87
CA LEU A 178 -8.30 -11.07 -10.02
C LEU A 178 -9.30 -11.07 -11.17
N ASP A 179 -9.89 -12.21 -11.50
CA ASP A 179 -10.89 -12.35 -12.57
C ASP A 179 -12.11 -11.45 -12.36
N ARG A 180 -12.49 -11.18 -11.11
CA ARG A 180 -13.59 -10.25 -10.76
C ARG A 180 -13.21 -8.78 -10.85
N TRP A 181 -11.95 -8.48 -10.65
CA TRP A 181 -11.47 -7.10 -10.55
C TRP A 181 -10.89 -6.57 -11.85
N ILE A 182 -10.32 -7.42 -12.66
CA ILE A 182 -9.69 -7.04 -13.92
C ILE A 182 -10.73 -6.86 -15.02
N GLU A 183 -10.49 -5.90 -15.93
CA GLU A 183 -11.43 -5.62 -17.02
C GLU A 183 -11.17 -6.49 -18.26
N HIS A 184 -9.91 -6.80 -18.51
CA HIS A 184 -9.47 -7.58 -19.65
C HIS A 184 -8.75 -8.85 -19.20
N PRO A 185 -9.21 -10.05 -19.51
CA PRO A 185 -8.58 -11.29 -19.07
C PRO A 185 -7.10 -11.41 -19.43
N ASN A 186 -6.68 -10.80 -20.54
CA ASN A 186 -5.28 -10.79 -20.98
C ASN A 186 -4.36 -9.90 -20.10
N ASP A 187 -4.93 -9.14 -19.17
CA ASP A 187 -4.17 -8.34 -18.21
C ASP A 187 -3.78 -9.16 -16.95
N ILE A 188 -4.08 -10.48 -16.95
CA ILE A 188 -3.51 -11.45 -16.01
C ILE A 188 -2.44 -12.25 -16.75
N ILE A 189 -1.20 -11.89 -16.54
CA ILE A 189 -0.04 -12.57 -17.13
C ILE A 189 0.46 -13.61 -16.14
N ARG A 190 0.40 -14.87 -16.53
CA ARG A 190 0.83 -16.01 -15.72
C ARG A 190 2.25 -16.42 -16.11
N THR A 191 3.15 -16.42 -15.16
CA THR A 191 4.53 -16.92 -15.35
C THR A 191 4.63 -18.37 -14.87
N PRO A 192 5.55 -19.17 -15.38
CA PRO A 192 5.77 -20.54 -14.90
C PRO A 192 6.13 -20.57 -13.41
N GLY A 193 5.68 -21.61 -12.71
CA GLY A 193 6.13 -21.92 -11.35
C GLY A 193 5.20 -21.45 -10.23
N THR A 194 5.78 -21.28 -9.04
CA THR A 194 5.08 -20.98 -7.79
C THR A 194 5.54 -19.65 -7.22
N GLU A 195 5.11 -19.32 -6.00
CA GLU A 195 5.52 -18.10 -5.28
C GLU A 195 7.04 -17.99 -5.03
N ALA A 196 7.80 -19.09 -5.15
CA ALA A 196 9.26 -19.07 -5.09
C ALA A 196 9.94 -18.66 -6.41
N ASN A 197 9.19 -18.63 -7.53
CA ASN A 197 9.72 -18.37 -8.87
C ASN A 197 9.68 -16.86 -9.20
N VAL A 198 10.47 -16.09 -8.49
CA VAL A 198 10.53 -14.61 -8.66
C VAL A 198 11.26 -14.22 -9.93
N LYS A 199 12.24 -15.04 -10.37
CA LYS A 199 13.03 -14.78 -11.59
C LYS A 199 12.14 -14.71 -12.83
N GLU A 200 11.22 -15.64 -13.00
CA GLU A 200 10.30 -15.72 -14.15
C GLU A 200 9.40 -14.48 -14.24
N ILE A 201 9.01 -13.92 -13.06
CA ILE A 201 8.27 -12.66 -12.99
C ILE A 201 9.13 -11.51 -13.52
N TYR A 202 10.41 -11.44 -13.12
CA TYR A 202 11.31 -10.37 -13.58
C TYR A 202 11.65 -10.49 -15.06
N ASP A 203 11.87 -11.70 -15.57
CA ASP A 203 12.10 -11.94 -16.99
C ASP A 203 10.90 -11.45 -17.83
N GLU A 204 9.68 -11.72 -17.36
CA GLU A 204 8.47 -11.22 -18.03
C GLU A 204 8.33 -9.69 -17.92
N CYS A 205 8.65 -9.10 -16.77
CA CYS A 205 8.66 -7.63 -16.64
C CYS A 205 9.65 -6.99 -17.59
N SER A 206 10.86 -7.54 -17.71
CA SER A 206 11.86 -7.03 -18.66
C SER A 206 11.38 -7.12 -20.12
N ARG A 207 10.63 -8.16 -20.45
CA ARG A 207 9.99 -8.28 -21.77
C ARG A 207 8.92 -7.20 -21.98
N LEU A 208 8.12 -6.91 -20.93
CA LEU A 208 7.06 -5.89 -20.99
C LEU A 208 7.61 -4.48 -21.09
N GLU A 209 8.74 -4.20 -20.44
CA GLU A 209 9.41 -2.88 -20.50
C GLU A 209 9.88 -2.47 -21.90
N SER A 210 9.99 -3.41 -22.85
CA SER A 210 10.29 -3.09 -24.24
C SER A 210 9.18 -2.35 -24.98
N ASP A 211 8.00 -2.27 -24.38
CA ASP A 211 6.84 -1.51 -24.86
C ASP A 211 6.55 -0.37 -23.88
N ASP A 212 6.79 0.88 -24.30
CA ASP A 212 6.62 2.11 -23.52
C ASP A 212 5.19 2.31 -22.98
N SER A 213 4.22 1.54 -23.46
CA SER A 213 2.87 1.50 -22.91
C SER A 213 2.79 0.77 -21.55
N ASN A 214 3.84 0.06 -21.15
CA ASN A 214 3.91 -0.64 -19.87
C ASN A 214 4.81 0.11 -18.89
N ILE A 215 4.26 0.44 -17.73
CA ILE A 215 5.05 1.00 -16.62
C ILE A 215 5.10 -0.04 -15.51
N ILE A 216 6.28 -0.59 -15.27
CA ILE A 216 6.49 -1.59 -14.24
C ILE A 216 6.57 -0.92 -12.88
N LEU A 217 5.61 -1.25 -12.00
CA LEU A 217 5.55 -0.77 -10.62
C LEU A 217 6.09 -1.86 -9.70
N ASN A 218 7.42 -1.94 -9.62
CA ASN A 218 8.08 -2.99 -8.85
C ASN A 218 8.21 -2.55 -7.38
N GLN A 219 7.50 -3.24 -6.46
CA GLN A 219 7.52 -2.94 -5.03
C GLN A 219 8.92 -2.95 -4.38
N PHE A 220 9.90 -3.58 -5.01
CA PHE A 220 11.26 -3.68 -4.49
C PHE A 220 12.12 -2.46 -4.86
N SER A 221 11.79 -1.72 -5.91
CA SER A 221 12.55 -0.57 -6.42
C SER A 221 11.82 0.77 -6.31
N GLU A 222 10.49 0.78 -6.07
CA GLU A 222 9.73 2.00 -5.91
C GLU A 222 9.95 2.60 -4.51
N PHE A 223 10.71 3.69 -4.43
CA PHE A 223 10.96 4.39 -3.16
C PHE A 223 9.67 4.93 -2.52
N SER A 224 8.68 5.26 -3.32
CA SER A 224 7.35 5.67 -2.86
C SER A 224 6.64 4.62 -2.00
N ASN A 225 6.93 3.34 -2.18
CA ASN A 225 6.47 2.26 -1.28
C ASN A 225 7.03 2.48 0.14
N HIS A 226 8.34 2.72 0.25
CA HIS A 226 8.99 3.04 1.53
C HIS A 226 8.41 4.31 2.15
N LEU A 227 8.28 5.38 1.36
CA LEU A 227 7.74 6.66 1.82
C LEU A 227 6.31 6.55 2.35
N GLY A 228 5.43 5.81 1.67
CA GLY A 228 4.06 5.55 2.13
C GLY A 228 4.04 4.86 3.50
N HIS A 229 4.88 3.84 3.68
CA HIS A 229 5.00 3.17 4.97
C HIS A 229 5.69 4.05 6.04
N TYR A 230 6.70 4.83 5.68
CA TYR A 230 7.31 5.79 6.62
C TYR A 230 6.25 6.77 7.13
N THR A 231 5.51 7.40 6.22
CA THR A 231 4.58 8.49 6.56
C THR A 231 3.31 7.97 7.25
N ILE A 232 2.69 6.91 6.71
CA ILE A 232 1.35 6.47 7.11
C ILE A 232 1.42 5.35 8.13
N THR A 233 2.19 4.29 7.86
CA THR A 233 2.30 3.15 8.76
C THR A 233 3.08 3.52 10.01
N GLY A 234 4.18 4.29 9.88
CA GLY A 234 4.97 4.75 11.02
C GLY A 234 4.13 5.53 12.03
N ALA A 235 3.38 6.52 11.56
CA ALA A 235 2.49 7.32 12.42
C ALA A 235 1.34 6.50 13.05
N ALA A 236 0.78 5.55 12.30
CA ALA A 236 -0.23 4.66 12.84
C ALA A 236 0.32 3.79 13.98
N LEU A 237 1.54 3.25 13.83
CA LEU A 237 2.21 2.48 14.88
C LEU A 237 2.64 3.33 16.08
N GLU A 238 3.02 4.60 15.87
CA GLU A 238 3.22 5.57 16.95
C GLU A 238 1.95 5.73 17.77
N SER A 239 0.79 5.91 17.11
CA SER A 239 -0.51 6.02 17.79
C SER A 239 -0.82 4.76 18.61
N VAL A 240 -0.57 3.57 18.05
CA VAL A 240 -0.73 2.29 18.76
C VAL A 240 0.21 2.21 19.96
N PHE A 241 1.47 2.60 19.81
CA PHE A 241 2.43 2.62 20.92
C PHE A 241 1.98 3.51 22.06
N HIS A 242 1.57 4.75 21.78
CA HIS A 242 1.06 5.66 22.79
C HIS A 242 -0.20 5.12 23.48
N HIS A 243 -1.12 4.53 22.73
CA HIS A 243 -2.31 3.91 23.31
C HIS A 243 -1.95 2.73 24.22
N ALA A 244 -1.12 1.82 23.74
CA ALA A 244 -0.70 0.63 24.48
C ALA A 244 0.11 0.97 25.75
N THR A 245 0.70 2.14 25.85
CA THR A 245 1.53 2.57 27.00
C THR A 245 0.91 3.68 27.82
N ALA A 246 -0.37 4.03 27.59
CA ALA A 246 -1.04 5.13 28.30
C ALA A 246 -1.18 4.88 29.80
N ASP A 247 -1.29 3.63 30.22
CA ASP A 247 -1.40 3.20 31.61
C ASP A 247 -0.06 3.15 32.34
N ARG A 248 1.04 2.97 31.60
CA ARG A 248 2.38 2.77 32.14
C ARG A 248 3.45 3.23 31.17
N PRO A 249 4.32 4.18 31.55
CA PRO A 249 5.43 4.59 30.71
C PRO A 249 6.30 3.39 30.28
N ALA A 250 6.57 3.31 28.99
CA ALA A 250 7.41 2.27 28.42
C ALA A 250 8.31 2.85 27.31
N ARG A 251 9.37 2.13 26.98
CA ARG A 251 10.24 2.44 25.87
C ARG A 251 9.91 1.52 24.69
N LEU A 252 9.75 2.09 23.49
CA LEU A 252 9.68 1.29 22.28
C LEU A 252 11.04 0.66 21.99
N ALA A 253 11.19 -0.63 22.28
CA ALA A 253 12.47 -1.31 22.18
C ALA A 253 12.80 -1.69 20.74
N ALA A 254 11.83 -2.18 19.99
CA ALA A 254 12.04 -2.61 18.62
C ALA A 254 10.74 -2.55 17.79
N PHE A 255 10.93 -2.37 16.49
CA PHE A 255 9.97 -2.68 15.45
C PHE A 255 10.41 -3.97 14.76
N VAL A 256 9.52 -4.93 14.65
CA VAL A 256 9.79 -6.22 14.00
C VAL A 256 8.90 -6.36 12.77
N SER A 257 9.49 -6.62 11.62
CA SER A 257 8.76 -6.77 10.36
C SER A 257 9.21 -8.01 9.60
N ALA A 258 8.27 -8.85 9.19
CA ALA A 258 8.52 -9.83 8.15
C ALA A 258 8.74 -9.10 6.82
N SER A 259 9.97 -9.08 6.33
CA SER A 259 10.38 -8.28 5.18
C SER A 259 10.24 -9.08 3.90
N GLY A 260 9.33 -8.64 3.01
CA GLY A 260 9.30 -9.10 1.61
C GLY A 260 9.89 -8.01 0.72
N SER A 261 9.15 -6.91 0.51
CA SER A 261 9.57 -5.81 -0.37
C SER A 261 10.31 -4.69 0.34
N ALA A 262 10.70 -4.84 1.60
CA ALA A 262 11.29 -3.82 2.44
C ALA A 262 10.43 -2.53 2.65
N GLY A 263 9.28 -2.39 2.01
CA GLY A 263 8.42 -1.20 2.16
C GLY A 263 8.03 -0.95 3.61
N THR A 264 7.64 -1.99 4.36
CA THR A 264 7.28 -1.87 5.77
C THR A 264 8.46 -1.45 6.67
N LEU A 265 9.71 -1.62 6.24
CA LEU A 265 10.88 -1.08 6.94
C LEU A 265 10.87 0.45 6.98
N GLY A 266 10.17 1.11 6.05
CA GLY A 266 9.91 2.54 6.13
C GLY A 266 9.20 2.95 7.44
N ALA A 267 8.25 2.16 7.92
CA ALA A 267 7.65 2.38 9.23
C ALA A 267 8.66 2.19 10.37
N GLY A 268 9.57 1.21 10.23
CA GLY A 268 10.69 1.01 11.15
C GLY A 268 11.61 2.22 11.21
N ASP A 269 11.95 2.81 10.06
CA ASP A 269 12.78 4.01 10.00
C ASP A 269 12.08 5.19 10.69
N TYR A 270 10.78 5.37 10.48
CA TYR A 270 10.00 6.36 11.23
C TYR A 270 10.10 6.17 12.75
N LEU A 271 9.89 4.94 13.23
CA LEU A 271 9.92 4.63 14.65
C LEU A 271 11.34 4.73 15.23
N LYS A 272 12.37 4.46 14.43
CA LYS A 272 13.76 4.68 14.80
C LYS A 272 14.07 6.17 14.92
N ASP A 273 13.63 7.00 13.97
CA ASP A 273 13.84 8.45 13.98
C ASP A 273 13.10 9.11 15.15
N THR A 274 11.89 8.60 15.49
CA THR A 274 11.03 9.19 16.54
C THR A 274 11.39 8.71 17.93
N PHE A 275 11.68 7.43 18.12
CA PHE A 275 11.83 6.80 19.43
C PHE A 275 13.21 6.16 19.66
N GLY A 276 14.09 6.13 18.67
CA GLY A 276 15.35 5.37 18.74
C GLY A 276 15.14 3.84 18.76
N ALA A 277 14.00 3.34 18.25
CA ALA A 277 13.68 1.93 18.25
C ALA A 277 14.65 1.13 17.35
N ARG A 278 14.95 -0.11 17.75
CA ARG A 278 15.67 -1.04 16.86
C ARG A 278 14.75 -1.52 15.75
N ILE A 279 15.29 -1.69 14.54
CA ILE A 279 14.58 -2.36 13.44
C ILE A 279 15.08 -3.79 13.35
N VAL A 280 14.15 -4.74 13.36
CA VAL A 280 14.43 -6.18 13.19
C VAL A 280 13.68 -6.66 11.95
N ALA A 281 14.40 -6.88 10.85
CA ALA A 281 13.86 -7.51 9.66
C ALA A 281 13.94 -9.05 9.83
N VAL A 282 12.83 -9.72 9.55
CA VAL A 282 12.72 -11.18 9.55
C VAL A 282 12.44 -11.64 8.14
N GLU A 283 13.26 -12.56 7.64
CA GLU A 283 13.12 -13.11 6.29
C GLU A 283 13.03 -14.64 6.37
N ALA A 284 12.38 -15.24 5.37
CA ALA A 284 12.41 -16.70 5.20
C ALA A 284 13.80 -17.14 4.72
N LEU A 285 14.27 -18.26 5.24
CA LEU A 285 15.51 -18.90 4.82
C LEU A 285 15.28 -19.75 3.57
#